data_97446eab2c69a6e8a84cc0c1708866e4
#
_entry.id   97446eab2c69a6e8a84cc0c1708866e4
#
_cell.length_a   1.000
_cell.length_b   1.000
_cell.length_c   1.000
_cell.angle_alpha   90.00
_cell.angle_beta   90.00
_cell.angle_gamma   90.00
#
_symmetry.space_group_name_H-M   'P 1'
#
loop_
_entity.id
_entity.type
_entity.pdbx_description
1 polymer ?
#
loop_
_entity_poly.entity_id
_entity_poly.type
_entity_poly.pdbx_seq_one_letter_code
_entity_poly.pdbx_strand_id
1 'polypeptide(L)'
;MQAAAAYFAEIGVAGKCILVALASMVPVAEVKVAILLGAAWQLKWYASWLCAWAGSSLLVPLLLHRRAQRERALDRMTERAYAKHPKMAEFLRKYGCLGMFLIIAFPFSGIGCWLGSLFARFLHLDPRRACAAIVCGNLIVCCLCALGVYGVFAGLRMLF
;
A
#
# COMPACT_ATOMS: atom_id res chain seq x y z
N MET A 1 10.77 21.01 15.51
CA MET A 1 9.75 19.95 15.62
C MET A 1 8.40 20.48 16.12
N GLN A 2 8.32 21.38 17.10
CA GLN A 2 7.07 21.95 17.63
C GLN A 2 6.29 22.79 16.58
N ALA A 3 6.97 23.59 15.75
CA ALA A 3 6.33 24.39 14.71
C ALA A 3 5.62 23.55 13.64
N ALA A 4 6.20 22.42 13.24
CA ALA A 4 5.56 21.50 12.30
C ALA A 4 4.32 20.84 12.92
N ALA A 5 4.37 20.44 14.19
CA ALA A 5 3.23 19.85 14.89
C ALA A 5 2.06 20.86 15.03
N ALA A 6 2.35 22.14 15.26
CA ALA A 6 1.36 23.20 15.33
C ALA A 6 0.69 23.44 13.95
N TYR A 7 1.49 23.46 12.87
CA TYR A 7 0.98 23.61 11.52
C TYR A 7 0.05 22.45 11.10
N PHE A 8 0.40 21.20 11.52
CA PHE A 8 -0.45 20.03 11.27
C PHE A 8 -1.71 19.99 12.16
N ALA A 9 -1.73 20.68 13.29
CA ALA A 9 -2.92 20.79 14.14
C ALA A 9 -4.00 21.69 13.52
N GLU A 10 -3.61 22.71 12.74
CA GLU A 10 -4.53 23.60 12.02
C GLU A 10 -5.11 22.98 10.76
N ILE A 11 -4.51 21.89 10.23
CA ILE A 11 -5.04 21.20 9.05
C ILE A 11 -6.34 20.49 9.46
N GLY A 12 -7.44 20.90 8.88
CA GLY A 12 -8.75 20.28 9.09
C GLY A 12 -8.74 18.77 8.74
N VAL A 13 -9.74 18.04 9.19
CA VAL A 13 -9.87 16.58 8.97
C VAL A 13 -9.69 16.21 7.49
N ALA A 14 -10.23 17.02 6.57
CA ALA A 14 -10.08 16.79 5.13
C ALA A 14 -8.61 16.85 4.68
N GLY A 15 -7.84 17.81 5.16
CA GLY A 15 -6.41 17.93 4.84
C GLY A 15 -5.60 16.74 5.36
N LYS A 16 -5.88 16.28 6.57
CA LYS A 16 -5.25 15.07 7.15
C LYS A 16 -5.57 13.82 6.30
N CYS A 17 -6.81 13.68 5.83
CA CYS A 17 -7.23 12.59 4.95
C CYS A 17 -6.45 12.61 3.62
N ILE A 18 -6.30 13.78 3.00
CA ILE A 18 -5.52 13.95 1.77
C ILE A 18 -4.06 13.55 2.00
N LEU A 19 -3.46 13.99 3.10
CA LEU A 19 -2.07 13.65 3.43
C LEU A 19 -1.89 12.14 3.66
N VAL A 20 -2.83 11.47 4.32
CA VAL A 20 -2.83 10.00 4.48
C VAL A 20 -2.93 9.31 3.12
N ALA A 21 -3.81 9.77 2.23
CA ALA A 21 -3.93 9.23 0.87
C ALA A 21 -2.64 9.42 0.07
N LEU A 22 -2.03 10.61 0.12
CA LEU A 22 -0.76 10.88 -0.56
C LEU A 22 0.39 10.04 0.03
N ALA A 23 0.48 9.90 1.35
CA ALA A 23 1.47 9.06 2.01
C ALA A 23 1.36 7.59 1.59
N SER A 24 0.13 7.08 1.39
CA SER A 24 -0.09 5.71 0.93
C SER A 24 0.35 5.46 -0.51
N MET A 25 0.53 6.51 -1.32
CA MET A 25 1.03 6.43 -2.69
C MET A 25 2.56 6.33 -2.76
N VAL A 26 3.27 6.65 -1.68
CA VAL A 26 4.74 6.59 -1.66
C VAL A 26 5.21 5.14 -1.58
N PRO A 27 6.12 4.68 -2.47
CA PRO A 27 6.51 3.27 -2.59
C PRO A 27 7.07 2.63 -1.31
N VAL A 28 7.70 3.44 -0.45
CA VAL A 28 8.34 2.97 0.80
C VAL A 28 7.38 3.04 1.99
N ALA A 29 6.55 4.08 2.01
CA ALA A 29 5.63 4.34 3.12
C ALA A 29 4.40 3.42 3.08
N GLU A 30 3.82 3.26 1.90
CA GLU A 30 2.64 2.44 1.65
C GLU A 30 1.51 2.61 2.68
N VAL A 31 0.55 1.71 2.65
CA VAL A 31 -0.61 1.69 3.55
C VAL A 31 -0.23 1.63 5.04
N LYS A 32 0.84 0.92 5.37
CA LYS A 32 1.24 0.70 6.79
C LYS A 32 1.61 2.01 7.47
N VAL A 33 2.46 2.81 6.83
CA VAL A 33 2.88 4.12 7.36
C VAL A 33 1.73 5.13 7.28
N ALA A 34 0.92 5.08 6.22
CA ALA A 34 -0.23 5.97 6.06
C ALA A 34 -1.26 5.79 7.19
N ILE A 35 -1.56 4.55 7.59
CA ILE A 35 -2.47 4.26 8.70
C ILE A 35 -1.87 4.70 10.04
N LEU A 36 -0.56 4.50 10.27
CA LEU A 36 0.13 5.00 11.45
C LEU A 36 0.08 6.52 11.56
N LEU A 37 0.29 7.24 10.45
CA LEU A 37 0.15 8.70 10.41
C LEU A 37 -1.28 9.13 10.74
N GLY A 38 -2.28 8.45 10.19
CA GLY A 38 -3.68 8.72 10.50
C GLY A 38 -4.00 8.54 11.98
N ALA A 39 -3.47 7.49 12.61
CA ALA A 39 -3.62 7.23 14.04
C ALA A 39 -2.89 8.29 14.89
N ALA A 40 -1.66 8.68 14.51
CA ALA A 40 -0.90 9.75 15.16
C ALA A 40 -1.62 11.11 15.10
N TRP A 41 -2.32 11.39 14.01
CA TRP A 41 -3.14 12.60 13.84
C TRP A 41 -4.56 12.47 14.42
N GLN A 42 -4.83 11.40 15.18
CA GLN A 42 -6.10 11.13 15.83
C GLN A 42 -7.30 11.08 14.86
N LEU A 43 -7.06 10.70 13.62
CA LEU A 43 -8.14 10.43 12.68
C LEU A 43 -8.94 9.21 13.14
N LYS A 44 -10.22 9.22 12.86
CA LYS A 44 -11.06 8.04 13.08
C LYS A 44 -10.55 6.87 12.25
N TRP A 45 -10.54 5.67 12.80
CA TRP A 45 -9.96 4.48 12.18
C TRP A 45 -10.47 4.23 10.75
N TYR A 46 -11.76 4.40 10.52
CA TYR A 46 -12.37 4.22 9.19
C TYR A 46 -11.95 5.29 8.19
N ALA A 47 -11.71 6.54 8.62
CA ALA A 47 -11.24 7.59 7.74
C ALA A 47 -9.80 7.33 7.29
N SER A 48 -8.90 6.97 8.22
CA SER A 48 -7.52 6.57 7.89
C SER A 48 -7.50 5.36 6.96
N TRP A 49 -8.29 4.34 7.26
CA TRP A 49 -8.40 3.13 6.46
C TRP A 49 -8.85 3.41 5.03
N LEU A 50 -9.97 4.15 4.85
CA LEU A 50 -10.49 4.49 3.53
C LEU A 50 -9.52 5.34 2.72
N CYS A 51 -8.91 6.37 3.33
CA CYS A 51 -7.98 7.25 2.64
C CYS A 51 -6.69 6.52 2.24
N ALA A 52 -6.15 5.67 3.10
CA ALA A 52 -4.97 4.87 2.79
C ALA A 52 -5.24 3.85 1.69
N TRP A 53 -6.38 3.14 1.76
CA TRP A 53 -6.78 2.18 0.74
C TRP A 53 -7.06 2.85 -0.60
N ALA A 54 -7.82 3.95 -0.63
CA ALA A 54 -8.15 4.68 -1.85
C ALA A 54 -6.88 5.25 -2.52
N GLY A 55 -5.99 5.87 -1.75
CA GLY A 55 -4.75 6.43 -2.27
C GLY A 55 -3.85 5.37 -2.91
N SER A 56 -3.58 4.27 -2.20
CA SER A 56 -2.75 3.18 -2.71
C SER A 56 -3.40 2.43 -3.88
N SER A 57 -4.73 2.26 -3.86
CA SER A 57 -5.47 1.58 -4.93
C SER A 57 -5.54 2.40 -6.22
N LEU A 58 -5.61 3.74 -6.13
CA LEU A 58 -5.59 4.63 -7.29
C LEU A 58 -4.28 4.53 -8.07
N LEU A 59 -3.19 4.22 -7.40
CA LEU A 59 -1.88 4.06 -8.03
C LEU A 59 -1.82 2.83 -8.94
N VAL A 60 -2.56 1.77 -8.63
CA VAL A 60 -2.51 0.48 -9.33
C VAL A 60 -2.87 0.61 -10.82
N PRO A 61 -4.05 1.14 -11.22
CA PRO A 61 -4.38 1.28 -12.62
C PRO A 61 -3.44 2.27 -13.33
N LEU A 62 -2.95 3.29 -12.63
CA LEU A 62 -2.00 4.25 -13.18
C LEU A 62 -0.69 3.56 -13.56
N LEU A 63 -0.18 2.65 -12.74
CA LEU A 63 1.06 1.91 -13.02
C LEU A 63 0.84 0.82 -14.07
N LEU A 64 -0.31 0.14 -14.07
CA LEU A 64 -0.62 -0.91 -15.04
C LEU A 64 -0.87 -0.35 -16.45
N HIS A 65 -1.45 0.86 -16.58
CA HIS A 65 -1.78 1.47 -17.87
C HIS A 65 -0.70 2.37 -18.46
N ARG A 66 0.31 2.76 -17.70
CA ARG A 66 1.40 3.60 -18.25
C ARG A 66 2.17 2.84 -19.32
N ARG A 67 2.14 3.38 -20.55
CA ARG A 67 2.88 2.86 -21.72
C ARG A 67 4.40 2.97 -21.49
N ALA A 68 5.05 1.99 -21.94
CA ALA A 68 6.44 1.63 -22.32
C ALA A 68 7.62 2.63 -22.20
N GLN A 69 7.46 3.91 -22.11
CA GLN A 69 8.61 4.85 -22.23
C GLN A 69 9.53 4.94 -20.99
N ARG A 70 9.15 4.39 -19.85
CA ARG A 70 9.99 4.31 -18.65
C ARG A 70 10.42 2.89 -18.28
N GLU A 71 10.29 1.95 -19.20
CA GLU A 71 10.46 0.52 -18.96
C GLU A 71 11.83 0.14 -18.41
N ARG A 72 12.92 0.65 -18.98
CA ARG A 72 14.28 0.22 -18.61
C ARG A 72 14.66 0.42 -17.14
N ALA A 73 14.17 1.48 -16.49
CA ALA A 73 14.46 1.72 -15.07
C ALA A 73 13.57 0.87 -14.17
N LEU A 74 12.30 0.72 -14.54
CA LEU A 74 11.32 -0.10 -13.82
C LEU A 74 11.64 -1.59 -13.95
N ASP A 75 12.05 -2.03 -15.13
CA ASP A 75 12.46 -3.42 -15.37
C ASP A 75 13.68 -3.78 -14.52
N ARG A 76 14.70 -2.92 -14.45
CA ARG A 76 15.86 -3.13 -13.58
C ARG A 76 15.50 -3.20 -12.09
N MET A 77 14.51 -2.40 -11.63
CA MET A 77 14.01 -2.47 -10.26
C MET A 77 13.28 -3.78 -10.01
N THR A 78 12.48 -4.21 -10.97
CA THR A 78 11.72 -5.46 -10.89
C THR A 78 12.64 -6.67 -10.93
N GLU A 79 13.65 -6.69 -11.82
CA GLU A 79 14.69 -7.73 -11.88
C GLU A 79 15.45 -7.84 -10.56
N ARG A 80 15.84 -6.71 -9.95
CA ARG A 80 16.50 -6.69 -8.63
C ARG A 80 15.60 -7.25 -7.53
N ALA A 81 14.31 -6.89 -7.55
CA ALA A 81 13.34 -7.41 -6.59
C ALA A 81 13.10 -8.92 -6.79
N TYR A 82 13.07 -9.39 -8.03
CA TYR A 82 13.01 -10.81 -8.37
C TYR A 82 14.23 -11.57 -7.88
N ALA A 83 15.44 -11.04 -8.14
CA ALA A 83 16.69 -11.65 -7.69
C ALA A 83 16.77 -11.74 -6.16
N LYS A 84 16.18 -10.77 -5.45
CA LYS A 84 16.14 -10.75 -3.98
C LYS A 84 15.14 -11.76 -3.39
N HIS A 85 14.08 -12.11 -4.13
CA HIS A 85 13.00 -12.98 -3.65
C HIS A 85 12.64 -14.09 -4.65
N PRO A 86 13.54 -15.03 -4.96
CA PRO A 86 13.34 -16.02 -6.03
C PRO A 86 12.14 -16.95 -5.78
N LYS A 87 11.90 -17.37 -4.54
CA LYS A 87 10.74 -18.22 -4.17
C LYS A 87 9.40 -17.53 -4.45
N MET A 88 9.35 -16.22 -4.24
CA MET A 88 8.16 -15.41 -4.48
C MET A 88 7.91 -15.23 -5.97
N ALA A 89 8.97 -15.07 -6.75
CA ALA A 89 8.90 -15.01 -8.20
C ALA A 89 8.35 -16.32 -8.81
N GLU A 90 8.83 -17.45 -8.32
CA GLU A 90 8.35 -18.77 -8.73
C GLU A 90 6.87 -18.98 -8.36
N PHE A 91 6.48 -18.60 -7.15
CA PHE A 91 5.09 -18.62 -6.70
C PHE A 91 4.17 -17.78 -7.58
N LEU A 92 4.58 -16.56 -7.93
CA LEU A 92 3.83 -15.69 -8.82
C LEU A 92 3.71 -16.26 -10.25
N ARG A 93 4.77 -16.89 -10.77
CA ARG A 93 4.71 -17.58 -12.06
C ARG A 93 3.73 -18.75 -12.06
N LYS A 94 3.65 -19.48 -10.94
CA LYS A 94 2.75 -20.65 -10.80
C LYS A 94 1.29 -20.26 -10.63
N TYR A 95 1.01 -19.25 -9.81
CA TYR A 95 -0.36 -18.89 -9.41
C TYR A 95 -0.89 -17.60 -10.05
N GLY A 96 -0.08 -16.86 -10.80
CA GLY A 96 -0.50 -15.66 -11.53
C GLY A 96 -1.20 -14.61 -10.66
N CYS A 97 -2.39 -14.18 -11.07
CA CYS A 97 -3.16 -13.18 -10.34
C CYS A 97 -3.60 -13.62 -8.94
N LEU A 98 -3.86 -14.92 -8.73
CA LEU A 98 -4.18 -15.47 -7.40
C LEU A 98 -2.96 -15.39 -6.47
N GLY A 99 -1.78 -15.74 -6.98
CA GLY A 99 -0.53 -15.57 -6.26
C GLY A 99 -0.27 -14.12 -5.88
N MET A 100 -0.56 -13.19 -6.78
CA MET A 100 -0.45 -11.75 -6.53
C MET A 100 -1.37 -11.30 -5.38
N PHE A 101 -2.64 -11.71 -5.41
CA PHE A 101 -3.60 -11.45 -4.35
C PHE A 101 -3.09 -11.94 -2.98
N LEU A 102 -2.65 -13.20 -2.90
CA LEU A 102 -2.19 -13.81 -1.65
C LEU A 102 -0.95 -13.12 -1.08
N ILE A 103 0.02 -12.77 -1.93
CA ILE A 103 1.24 -12.08 -1.50
C ILE A 103 0.92 -10.68 -0.97
N ILE A 104 0.05 -9.93 -1.65
CA ILE A 104 -0.31 -8.57 -1.22
C ILE A 104 -1.17 -8.61 0.03
N ALA A 105 -2.10 -9.56 0.16
CA ALA A 105 -2.92 -9.74 1.36
C ALA A 105 -2.10 -10.07 2.61
N PHE A 106 -0.88 -10.57 2.45
CA PHE A 106 0.00 -10.88 3.58
C PHE A 106 0.79 -9.65 4.02
N PRO A 107 0.56 -9.11 5.25
CA PRO A 107 1.07 -7.81 5.67
C PRO A 107 2.59 -7.73 5.81
N PHE A 108 3.27 -8.87 5.92
CA PHE A 108 4.72 -8.95 6.09
C PHE A 108 5.47 -9.31 4.80
N SER A 109 4.79 -9.42 3.66
CA SER A 109 5.40 -9.80 2.39
C SER A 109 6.42 -8.77 1.86
N GLY A 110 6.33 -7.52 2.30
CA GLY A 110 7.13 -6.40 1.78
C GLY A 110 6.79 -6.00 0.34
N ILE A 111 5.78 -6.64 -0.26
CA ILE A 111 5.27 -6.31 -1.59
C ILE A 111 3.91 -5.65 -1.43
N GLY A 112 3.87 -4.35 -1.62
CA GLY A 112 2.63 -3.60 -1.65
C GLY A 112 2.11 -3.37 -3.07
N CYS A 113 1.17 -2.46 -3.20
CA CYS A 113 0.54 -2.13 -4.49
C CYS A 113 1.55 -1.72 -5.57
N TRP A 114 2.63 -1.03 -5.19
CA TRP A 114 3.64 -0.52 -6.09
C TRP A 114 4.42 -1.66 -6.75
N LEU A 115 5.09 -2.49 -5.94
CA LEU A 115 5.85 -3.64 -6.43
C LEU A 115 4.94 -4.69 -7.05
N GLY A 116 3.73 -4.91 -6.50
CA GLY A 116 2.74 -5.81 -7.06
C GLY A 116 2.35 -5.41 -8.48
N SER A 117 2.13 -4.11 -8.74
CA SER A 117 1.82 -3.60 -10.09
C SER A 117 2.99 -3.79 -11.06
N LEU A 118 4.23 -3.60 -10.61
CA LEU A 118 5.42 -3.84 -11.42
C LEU A 118 5.60 -5.32 -11.75
N PHE A 119 5.40 -6.20 -10.79
CA PHE A 119 5.46 -7.65 -11.01
C PHE A 119 4.37 -8.13 -11.95
N ALA A 120 3.14 -7.62 -11.82
CA ALA A 120 2.05 -7.95 -12.72
C ALA A 120 2.39 -7.60 -14.19
N ARG A 121 3.03 -6.45 -14.42
CA ARG A 121 3.52 -6.05 -15.75
C ARG A 121 4.64 -6.93 -16.25
N PHE A 122 5.64 -7.19 -15.41
CA PHE A 122 6.80 -8.02 -15.78
C PHE A 122 6.38 -9.44 -16.15
N LEU A 123 5.38 -10.00 -15.47
CA LEU A 123 4.80 -11.31 -15.75
C LEU A 123 3.78 -11.30 -16.88
N HIS A 124 3.53 -10.16 -17.51
CA HIS A 124 2.54 -9.98 -18.58
C HIS A 124 1.14 -10.49 -18.19
N LEU A 125 0.75 -10.28 -16.91
CA LEU A 125 -0.57 -10.66 -16.43
C LEU A 125 -1.63 -9.74 -17.04
N ASP A 126 -2.87 -10.28 -17.20
CA ASP A 126 -4.01 -9.49 -17.63
C ASP A 126 -4.19 -8.27 -16.69
N PRO A 127 -4.09 -7.02 -17.23
CA PRO A 127 -4.13 -5.81 -16.40
C PRO A 127 -5.40 -5.69 -15.56
N ARG A 128 -6.55 -6.13 -16.07
CA ARG A 128 -7.82 -6.06 -15.33
C ARG A 128 -7.86 -7.01 -14.15
N ARG A 129 -7.45 -8.27 -14.38
CA ARG A 129 -7.39 -9.30 -13.33
C ARG A 129 -6.31 -8.98 -12.31
N ALA A 130 -5.16 -8.51 -12.75
CA ALA A 130 -4.07 -8.08 -11.88
C ALA A 130 -4.50 -6.88 -11.01
N CYS A 131 -5.16 -5.87 -11.59
CA CYS A 131 -5.69 -4.73 -10.85
C CYS A 131 -6.67 -5.18 -9.76
N ALA A 132 -7.65 -6.02 -10.10
CA ALA A 132 -8.61 -6.54 -9.14
C ALA A 132 -7.92 -7.32 -8.01
N ALA A 133 -6.97 -8.21 -8.34
CA ALA A 133 -6.23 -9.00 -7.37
C ALA A 133 -5.41 -8.11 -6.41
N ILE A 134 -4.73 -7.09 -6.92
CA ILE A 134 -3.93 -6.16 -6.13
C ILE A 134 -4.81 -5.32 -5.22
N VAL A 135 -5.90 -4.74 -5.74
CA VAL A 135 -6.81 -3.88 -4.97
C VAL A 135 -7.53 -4.67 -3.87
N CYS A 136 -7.98 -5.91 -4.16
CA CYS A 136 -8.59 -6.77 -3.15
C CYS A 136 -7.57 -7.23 -2.08
N GLY A 137 -6.35 -7.61 -2.47
CA GLY A 137 -5.29 -7.94 -1.53
C GLY A 137 -4.92 -6.75 -0.64
N ASN A 138 -4.84 -5.56 -1.24
CA ASN A 138 -4.59 -4.31 -0.51
C ASN A 138 -5.71 -3.97 0.48
N LEU A 139 -6.97 -4.28 0.16
CA LEU A 139 -8.09 -4.10 1.08
C LEU A 139 -7.89 -4.91 2.36
N ILE A 140 -7.50 -6.18 2.22
CA ILE A 140 -7.26 -7.07 3.36
C ILE A 140 -6.12 -6.56 4.22
N VAL A 141 -4.98 -6.18 3.62
CA VAL A 141 -3.85 -5.68 4.39
C VAL A 141 -4.15 -4.34 5.07
N CYS A 142 -4.95 -3.47 4.43
CA CYS A 142 -5.44 -2.24 5.05
C CYS A 142 -6.30 -2.54 6.29
N CYS A 143 -7.22 -3.50 6.21
CA CYS A 143 -8.04 -3.92 7.35
C CYS A 143 -7.18 -4.46 8.50
N LEU A 144 -6.26 -5.35 8.19
CA LEU A 144 -5.36 -5.93 9.20
C LEU A 144 -4.48 -4.86 9.87
N CYS A 145 -3.92 -3.95 9.08
CA CYS A 145 -3.10 -2.85 9.61
C CYS A 145 -3.94 -1.88 10.46
N ALA A 146 -5.15 -1.54 10.02
CA ALA A 146 -6.04 -0.66 10.80
C ALA A 146 -6.43 -1.30 12.13
N LEU A 147 -6.84 -2.57 12.12
CA LEU A 147 -7.17 -3.31 13.34
C LEU A 147 -5.97 -3.41 14.28
N GLY A 148 -4.78 -3.70 13.76
CA GLY A 148 -3.55 -3.78 14.56
C GLY A 148 -3.19 -2.44 15.19
N VAL A 149 -3.10 -1.38 14.39
CA VAL A 149 -2.69 -0.05 14.85
C VAL A 149 -3.70 0.53 15.83
N TYR A 150 -4.98 0.60 15.45
CA TYR A 150 -6.00 1.20 16.32
C TYR A 150 -6.35 0.32 17.52
N GLY A 151 -6.22 -1.01 17.40
CA GLY A 151 -6.36 -1.93 18.52
C GLY A 151 -5.30 -1.72 19.58
N VAL A 152 -4.02 -1.57 19.18
CA VAL A 152 -2.91 -1.26 20.10
C VAL A 152 -3.12 0.11 20.77
N PHE A 153 -3.50 1.15 20.00
CA PHE A 153 -3.77 2.47 20.56
C PHE A 153 -4.96 2.45 21.56
N ALA A 154 -6.02 1.68 21.26
CA ALA A 154 -7.15 1.52 22.19
C ALA A 154 -6.73 0.79 23.46
N GLY A 155 -5.94 -0.30 23.35
CA GLY A 155 -5.41 -1.03 24.50
C GLY A 155 -4.51 -0.18 25.40
N LEU A 156 -3.62 0.63 24.81
CA LEU A 156 -2.78 1.55 25.56
C LEU A 156 -3.61 2.60 26.33
N ARG A 157 -4.67 3.13 25.72
CA ARG A 157 -5.57 4.09 26.38
C ARG A 157 -6.37 3.48 27.56
N MET A 158 -6.53 2.17 27.61
CA MET A 158 -7.18 1.49 28.73
C MET A 158 -6.21 1.19 29.88
N LEU A 159 -4.90 1.17 29.60
CA LEU A 159 -3.86 0.87 30.58
C LEU A 159 -3.31 2.13 31.29
N PHE A 160 -3.50 3.31 30.69
CA PHE A 160 -3.08 4.62 31.22
C PHE A 160 -4.28 5.57 31.35
#